data_d75f567f029992838701490c5bc87409
#
_entry.id   d75f567f029992838701490c5bc87409
#
_cell.length_a   1.000
_cell.length_b   1.000
_cell.length_c   1.000
_cell.angle_alpha   90.00
_cell.angle_beta   90.00
_cell.angle_gamma   90.00
#
_symmetry.space_group_name_H-M   'P 1'
#
loop_
_entity.id
_entity.type
_entity.pdbx_description
1 polymer ?
#
loop_
_entity_poly.entity_id
_entity_poly.type
_entity_poly.pdbx_seq_one_letter_code
_entity_poly.pdbx_strand_id
1 'polypeptide(L)'
;MPYVGRFAPSPTGPLHLGSLTTAVASFLHARQAGGEWLVRVEDVDPPREPPGAAADILRTLEAFGLHWDREVLFQSTRLDAYRAAVGDLLAREAAFLCSCSRKDIEDKSGGARRYPGTCRLRRHHAGATAVRVRVEPTLVRFRDGLQGPIEASVAATEGDYLIFRRDGLPAYHLAVVLDDAFQGVDTVVRGADLLATTAVHLDLQERLGIEPPRYFHVPILVDGSGRKLSKQTGAAPVGTRYSAAIAAQVLGILGLDPPRALAGAGAAELWSFAIEHWRIAELIERRSIHSLEPDRSRGPT
;
A
#
# COMPACT_ATOMS: atom_id res chain seq x y z
N MET A 1 20.25 -1.38 12.32
CA MET A 1 20.34 -1.24 10.85
C MET A 1 19.89 0.16 10.48
N PRO A 2 20.39 0.79 9.43
CA PRO A 2 19.85 2.07 8.97
C PRO A 2 18.38 1.88 8.56
N TYR A 3 17.54 2.88 8.86
CA TYR A 3 16.12 2.86 8.47
C TYR A 3 15.97 2.89 6.94
N VAL A 4 15.15 1.99 6.39
CA VAL A 4 14.76 1.97 4.97
C VAL A 4 13.24 1.93 4.87
N GLY A 5 12.64 3.06 4.50
CA GLY A 5 11.22 3.17 4.23
C GLY A 5 10.93 3.26 2.74
N ARG A 6 9.63 3.21 2.38
CA ARG A 6 9.23 3.37 0.99
C ARG A 6 7.83 3.99 0.82
N PHE A 7 7.61 4.63 -0.32
CA PHE A 7 6.30 4.91 -0.88
C PHE A 7 6.08 4.03 -2.11
N ALA A 8 4.96 3.32 -2.16
CA ALA A 8 4.71 2.30 -3.19
C ALA A 8 3.35 2.54 -3.89
N PRO A 9 3.28 3.52 -4.80
CA PRO A 9 2.05 3.84 -5.50
C PRO A 9 1.77 2.90 -6.67
N SER A 10 0.51 2.47 -6.83
CA SER A 10 0.03 1.89 -8.09
C SER A 10 -0.29 3.00 -9.09
N PRO A 11 0.19 2.94 -10.35
CA PRO A 11 0.05 4.01 -11.33
C PRO A 11 -1.33 4.02 -12.01
N THR A 12 -2.39 4.00 -11.21
CA THR A 12 -3.79 4.00 -11.68
C THR A 12 -4.33 5.40 -11.96
N GLY A 13 -3.47 6.42 -12.03
CA GLY A 13 -3.74 7.83 -12.30
C GLY A 13 -2.92 8.75 -11.37
N PRO A 14 -3.13 10.09 -11.41
CA PRO A 14 -2.38 11.07 -10.64
C PRO A 14 -2.54 10.91 -9.13
N LEU A 15 -1.61 11.46 -8.34
CA LEU A 15 -1.75 11.52 -6.88
C LEU A 15 -2.90 12.45 -6.50
N HIS A 16 -3.64 12.06 -5.48
CA HIS A 16 -4.65 12.89 -4.79
C HIS A 16 -4.15 13.23 -3.38
N LEU A 17 -4.84 14.13 -2.68
CA LEU A 17 -4.43 14.61 -1.36
C LEU A 17 -4.13 13.45 -0.38
N GLY A 18 -4.96 12.39 -0.34
CA GLY A 18 -4.75 11.25 0.55
C GLY A 18 -3.48 10.45 0.22
N SER A 19 -3.17 10.24 -1.06
CA SER A 19 -1.94 9.56 -1.47
C SER A 19 -0.69 10.41 -1.20
N LEU A 20 -0.78 11.73 -1.43
CA LEU A 20 0.30 12.67 -1.08
C LEU A 20 0.52 12.71 0.44
N THR A 21 -0.54 12.72 1.25
CA THR A 21 -0.44 12.65 2.73
C THR A 21 0.32 11.39 3.18
N THR A 22 0.00 10.23 2.59
CA THR A 22 0.72 8.98 2.89
C THR A 22 2.18 9.03 2.45
N ALA A 23 2.46 9.60 1.27
CA ALA A 23 3.83 9.79 0.78
C ALA A 23 4.65 10.69 1.74
N VAL A 24 4.07 11.83 2.13
CA VAL A 24 4.72 12.76 3.08
C VAL A 24 4.94 12.11 4.45
N ALA A 25 3.95 11.40 4.99
CA ALA A 25 4.11 10.70 6.27
C ALA A 25 5.27 9.68 6.25
N SER A 26 5.36 8.88 5.17
CA SER A 26 6.46 7.92 5.01
C SER A 26 7.81 8.59 4.79
N PHE A 27 7.85 9.70 4.04
CA PHE A 27 9.03 10.52 3.82
C PHE A 27 9.56 11.15 5.11
N LEU A 28 8.69 11.83 5.86
CA LEU A 28 9.05 12.48 7.11
C LEU A 28 9.58 11.47 8.13
N HIS A 29 8.95 10.30 8.20
CA HIS A 29 9.36 9.25 9.14
C HIS A 29 10.74 8.67 8.80
N ALA A 30 11.02 8.49 7.51
CA ALA A 30 12.35 8.07 7.04
C ALA A 30 13.42 9.14 7.28
N ARG A 31 13.14 10.38 6.91
CA ARG A 31 14.11 11.49 7.05
C ARG A 31 14.40 11.84 8.49
N GLN A 32 13.42 11.81 9.38
CA GLN A 32 13.64 12.03 10.81
C GLN A 32 14.52 10.93 11.44
N ALA A 33 14.37 9.69 10.96
CA ALA A 33 15.22 8.58 11.38
C ALA A 33 16.65 8.62 10.77
N GLY A 34 16.97 9.60 9.93
CA GLY A 34 18.23 9.67 9.20
C GLY A 34 18.41 8.53 8.20
N GLY A 35 17.30 7.95 7.71
CA GLY A 35 17.29 6.80 6.85
C GLY A 35 16.98 7.10 5.39
N GLU A 36 16.89 6.04 4.59
CA GLU A 36 16.53 6.10 3.18
C GLU A 36 15.01 6.03 2.97
N TRP A 37 14.54 6.76 1.99
CA TRP A 37 13.16 6.71 1.53
C TRP A 37 13.11 6.35 0.06
N LEU A 38 12.52 5.21 -0.26
CA LEU A 38 12.49 4.64 -1.59
C LEU A 38 11.14 4.88 -2.27
N VAL A 39 11.13 4.85 -3.62
CA VAL A 39 9.90 4.82 -4.40
C VAL A 39 9.85 3.54 -5.22
N ARG A 40 8.71 2.85 -5.14
CA ARG A 40 8.40 1.68 -5.95
C ARG A 40 7.09 1.88 -6.69
N VAL A 41 7.10 1.78 -8.00
CA VAL A 41 5.91 1.82 -8.85
C VAL A 41 5.33 0.40 -8.96
N GLU A 42 4.09 0.23 -8.50
CA GLU A 42 3.40 -1.07 -8.51
C GLU A 42 2.61 -1.24 -9.81
N ASP A 43 3.32 -1.43 -10.92
CA ASP A 43 2.87 -1.47 -12.32
C ASP A 43 2.66 -2.92 -12.84
N VAL A 44 1.91 -3.71 -12.09
CA VAL A 44 1.59 -5.12 -12.44
C VAL A 44 0.08 -5.35 -12.66
N ASP A 45 -0.63 -4.29 -12.99
CA ASP A 45 -2.05 -4.34 -13.34
C ASP A 45 -2.39 -3.47 -14.57
N PRO A 46 -1.82 -3.79 -15.74
CA PRO A 46 -1.89 -2.98 -16.96
C PRO A 46 -3.30 -2.48 -17.34
N PRO A 47 -4.39 -3.25 -17.14
CA PRO A 47 -5.73 -2.76 -17.49
C PRO A 47 -6.20 -1.53 -16.69
N ARG A 48 -5.57 -1.25 -15.54
CA ARG A 48 -5.91 -0.08 -14.69
C ARG A 48 -4.85 1.00 -14.70
N GLU A 49 -3.86 0.91 -15.57
CA GLU A 49 -2.70 1.80 -15.63
C GLU A 49 -2.76 2.71 -16.86
N PRO A 50 -3.27 3.94 -16.73
CA PRO A 50 -3.27 4.89 -17.86
C PRO A 50 -1.84 5.21 -18.30
N PRO A 51 -1.59 5.34 -19.60
CA PRO A 51 -0.29 5.76 -20.11
C PRO A 51 0.19 7.05 -19.45
N GLY A 52 1.46 7.06 -18.99
CA GLY A 52 2.07 8.23 -18.35
C GLY A 52 1.76 8.40 -16.86
N ALA A 53 0.87 7.60 -16.27
CA ALA A 53 0.48 7.76 -14.86
C ALA A 53 1.66 7.57 -13.88
N ALA A 54 2.56 6.65 -14.14
CA ALA A 54 3.77 6.47 -13.33
C ALA A 54 4.67 7.73 -13.38
N ALA A 55 4.90 8.26 -14.58
CA ALA A 55 5.69 9.49 -14.76
C ALA A 55 5.04 10.70 -14.09
N ASP A 56 3.70 10.82 -14.12
CA ASP A 56 2.98 11.89 -13.43
C ASP A 56 3.12 11.81 -11.91
N ILE A 57 3.09 10.59 -11.36
CA ILE A 57 3.33 10.37 -9.93
C ILE A 57 4.74 10.83 -9.54
N LEU A 58 5.77 10.39 -10.28
CA LEU A 58 7.17 10.76 -10.01
C LEU A 58 7.37 12.27 -10.14
N ARG A 59 6.86 12.90 -11.21
CA ARG A 59 6.89 14.36 -11.35
C ARG A 59 6.20 15.10 -10.21
N THR A 60 5.10 14.55 -9.70
CA THR A 60 4.41 15.14 -8.55
C THR A 60 5.28 15.08 -7.30
N LEU A 61 5.92 13.93 -7.02
CA LEU A 61 6.82 13.78 -5.87
C LEU A 61 8.00 14.76 -5.96
N GLU A 62 8.65 14.84 -7.14
CA GLU A 62 9.76 15.78 -7.40
C GLU A 62 9.33 17.24 -7.21
N ALA A 63 8.18 17.61 -7.81
CA ALA A 63 7.63 18.96 -7.69
C ALA A 63 7.35 19.36 -6.23
N PHE A 64 6.92 18.42 -5.41
CA PHE A 64 6.75 18.64 -3.97
C PHE A 64 8.03 18.48 -3.16
N GLY A 65 9.21 18.28 -3.80
CA GLY A 65 10.49 18.13 -3.12
C GLY A 65 10.62 16.84 -2.29
N LEU A 66 9.81 15.84 -2.60
CA LEU A 66 9.89 14.52 -1.97
C LEU A 66 10.89 13.65 -2.74
N HIS A 67 12.17 13.99 -2.58
CA HIS A 67 13.26 13.28 -3.26
C HIS A 67 13.52 11.93 -2.59
N TRP A 68 13.51 10.88 -3.40
CA TRP A 68 13.81 9.52 -2.97
C TRP A 68 15.27 9.18 -3.15
N ASP A 69 15.69 8.14 -2.45
CA ASP A 69 17.03 7.55 -2.56
C ASP A 69 16.97 6.35 -3.51
N ARG A 70 18.10 6.00 -4.11
CA ARG A 70 18.26 4.90 -5.07
C ARG A 70 17.38 5.06 -6.32
N GLU A 71 17.46 4.09 -7.21
CA GLU A 71 16.61 4.05 -8.42
C GLU A 71 15.17 3.64 -8.07
N VAL A 72 14.22 4.18 -8.85
CA VAL A 72 12.82 3.79 -8.75
C VAL A 72 12.67 2.34 -9.19
N LEU A 73 12.11 1.49 -8.35
CA LEU A 73 11.80 0.12 -8.70
C LEU A 73 10.43 0.06 -9.39
N PHE A 74 10.38 -0.54 -10.59
CA PHE A 74 9.14 -0.90 -11.28
C PHE A 74 8.88 -2.39 -11.11
N GLN A 75 7.72 -2.77 -10.59
CA GLN A 75 7.38 -4.18 -10.32
C GLN A 75 7.33 -5.03 -11.60
N SER A 76 6.94 -4.44 -12.72
CA SER A 76 6.94 -5.09 -14.03
C SER A 76 8.31 -5.63 -14.46
N THR A 77 9.40 -5.09 -13.93
CA THR A 77 10.77 -5.55 -14.21
C THR A 77 11.17 -6.80 -13.40
N ARG A 78 10.31 -7.23 -12.46
CA ARG A 78 10.64 -8.28 -11.50
C ARG A 78 9.85 -9.60 -11.68
N LEU A 79 9.17 -9.76 -12.80
CA LEU A 79 8.27 -10.89 -13.06
C LEU A 79 8.93 -12.26 -12.85
N ASP A 80 10.21 -12.40 -13.17
CA ASP A 80 10.93 -13.67 -12.99
C ASP A 80 11.17 -14.00 -11.51
N ALA A 81 11.44 -13.00 -10.68
CA ALA A 81 11.56 -13.19 -9.23
C ALA A 81 10.24 -13.68 -8.62
N TYR A 82 9.11 -13.13 -9.07
CA TYR A 82 7.79 -13.58 -8.60
C TYR A 82 7.47 -15.00 -9.05
N ARG A 83 7.81 -15.36 -10.30
CA ARG A 83 7.64 -16.73 -10.81
C ARG A 83 8.50 -17.73 -10.04
N ALA A 84 9.74 -17.37 -9.74
CA ALA A 84 10.64 -18.22 -8.95
C ALA A 84 10.08 -18.50 -7.54
N ALA A 85 9.61 -17.47 -6.84
CA ALA A 85 8.99 -17.62 -5.52
C ALA A 85 7.70 -18.46 -5.56
N VAL A 86 6.89 -18.31 -6.61
CA VAL A 86 5.71 -19.17 -6.82
C VAL A 86 6.11 -20.62 -7.05
N GLY A 87 7.13 -20.84 -7.86
CA GLY A 87 7.68 -22.19 -8.11
C GLY A 87 8.14 -22.88 -6.84
N ASP A 88 8.86 -22.16 -5.98
CA ASP A 88 9.31 -22.66 -4.69
C ASP A 88 8.14 -23.00 -3.74
N LEU A 89 7.15 -22.12 -3.62
CA LEU A 89 5.96 -22.37 -2.80
C LEU A 89 5.15 -23.58 -3.30
N LEU A 90 5.04 -23.77 -4.62
CA LEU A 90 4.41 -24.96 -5.23
C LEU A 90 5.21 -26.24 -4.96
N ALA A 91 6.55 -26.19 -5.11
CA ALA A 91 7.42 -27.34 -4.88
C ALA A 91 7.38 -27.83 -3.42
N ARG A 92 7.20 -26.90 -2.48
CA ARG A 92 7.04 -27.21 -1.04
C ARG A 92 5.60 -27.51 -0.63
N GLU A 93 4.68 -27.61 -1.59
CA GLU A 93 3.25 -27.78 -1.35
C GLU A 93 2.61 -26.69 -0.44
N ALA A 94 3.30 -25.56 -0.22
CA ALA A 94 2.79 -24.41 0.51
C ALA A 94 1.76 -23.60 -0.30
N ALA A 95 1.70 -23.83 -1.63
CA ALA A 95 0.73 -23.27 -2.55
C ALA A 95 0.14 -24.35 -3.46
N PHE A 96 -0.91 -24.00 -4.20
CA PHE A 96 -1.58 -24.91 -5.13
C PHE A 96 -2.19 -24.15 -6.32
N LEU A 97 -2.42 -24.89 -7.41
CA LEU A 97 -3.07 -24.37 -8.61
C LEU A 97 -4.58 -24.27 -8.42
N CYS A 98 -5.18 -23.20 -8.92
CA CYS A 98 -6.61 -22.95 -8.82
C CYS A 98 -7.21 -22.56 -10.18
N SER A 99 -8.17 -23.33 -10.66
CA SER A 99 -8.92 -23.07 -11.89
C SER A 99 -10.28 -22.37 -11.68
N CYS A 100 -10.65 -22.02 -10.44
CA CYS A 100 -11.92 -21.34 -10.15
C CYS A 100 -11.96 -19.92 -10.73
N SER A 101 -13.05 -19.56 -11.41
CA SER A 101 -13.37 -18.17 -11.76
C SER A 101 -13.82 -17.38 -10.51
N ARG A 102 -13.95 -16.05 -10.63
CA ARG A 102 -14.56 -15.23 -9.57
C ARG A 102 -15.97 -15.68 -9.26
N LYS A 103 -16.76 -15.99 -10.30
CA LYS A 103 -18.13 -16.51 -10.16
C LYS A 103 -18.15 -17.84 -9.41
N ASP A 104 -17.26 -18.80 -9.76
CA ASP A 104 -17.19 -20.08 -9.05
C ASP A 104 -16.90 -19.92 -7.55
N ILE A 105 -16.09 -18.91 -7.20
CA ILE A 105 -15.77 -18.62 -5.80
C ILE A 105 -16.99 -18.01 -5.11
N GLU A 106 -17.63 -17.02 -5.71
CA GLU A 106 -18.81 -16.33 -5.17
C GLU A 106 -19.96 -17.32 -4.94
N ASP A 107 -20.29 -18.13 -5.95
CA ASP A 107 -21.36 -19.14 -5.89
C ASP A 107 -21.11 -20.15 -4.75
N LYS A 108 -19.86 -20.58 -4.56
CA LYS A 108 -19.51 -21.59 -3.54
C LYS A 108 -19.28 -21.04 -2.14
N SER A 109 -18.99 -19.74 -2.03
CA SER A 109 -18.79 -19.07 -0.75
C SER A 109 -20.06 -18.43 -0.19
N GLY A 110 -21.20 -18.55 -0.87
CA GLY A 110 -22.44 -17.90 -0.48
C GLY A 110 -22.37 -16.38 -0.58
N GLY A 111 -21.65 -15.86 -1.58
CA GLY A 111 -21.44 -14.42 -1.78
C GLY A 111 -20.27 -13.82 -0.97
N ALA A 112 -19.58 -14.62 -0.16
CA ALA A 112 -18.40 -14.13 0.55
C ALA A 112 -17.19 -14.00 -0.38
N ARG A 113 -16.29 -13.05 -0.09
CA ARG A 113 -15.03 -12.90 -0.83
C ARG A 113 -13.99 -13.98 -0.50
N ARG A 114 -14.16 -14.66 0.63
CA ARG A 114 -13.26 -15.71 1.11
C ARG A 114 -13.23 -16.90 0.17
N TYR A 115 -12.06 -17.38 -0.18
CA TYR A 115 -11.91 -18.56 -1.02
C TYR A 115 -12.35 -19.84 -0.27
N PRO A 116 -13.25 -20.68 -0.86
CA PRO A 116 -13.86 -21.83 -0.16
C PRO A 116 -13.01 -23.11 -0.20
N GLY A 117 -11.74 -23.06 -0.64
CA GLY A 117 -10.87 -24.23 -0.69
C GLY A 117 -11.10 -25.22 -1.84
N THR A 118 -11.92 -24.90 -2.81
CA THR A 118 -12.41 -25.81 -3.87
C THR A 118 -11.31 -26.58 -4.62
N CYS A 119 -10.17 -25.95 -4.90
CA CYS A 119 -9.06 -26.58 -5.64
C CYS A 119 -7.93 -27.06 -4.74
N ARG A 120 -8.03 -26.90 -3.41
CA ARG A 120 -6.94 -27.19 -2.47
C ARG A 120 -6.39 -28.62 -2.57
N LEU A 121 -7.25 -29.59 -2.91
CA LEU A 121 -6.89 -31.00 -3.05
C LEU A 121 -6.89 -31.50 -4.51
N ARG A 122 -7.14 -30.62 -5.48
CA ARG A 122 -7.15 -31.00 -6.89
C ARG A 122 -5.73 -31.16 -7.42
N ARG A 123 -5.51 -32.27 -8.15
CA ARG A 123 -4.22 -32.54 -8.81
C ARG A 123 -4.19 -32.15 -10.29
N HIS A 124 -5.35 -32.07 -10.95
CA HIS A 124 -5.45 -31.75 -12.36
C HIS A 124 -6.37 -30.56 -12.59
N HIS A 125 -5.95 -29.65 -13.44
CA HIS A 125 -6.68 -28.42 -13.79
C HIS A 125 -6.75 -28.31 -15.31
N ALA A 126 -7.92 -27.93 -15.81
CA ALA A 126 -8.08 -27.57 -17.22
C ALA A 126 -7.83 -26.07 -17.41
N GLY A 127 -7.10 -25.71 -18.47
CA GLY A 127 -6.83 -24.32 -18.84
C GLY A 127 -5.88 -23.56 -17.92
N ALA A 128 -5.88 -22.26 -18.06
CA ALA A 128 -5.01 -21.38 -17.26
C ALA A 128 -5.40 -21.40 -15.77
N THR A 129 -4.40 -21.43 -14.90
CA THR A 129 -4.58 -21.51 -13.46
C THR A 129 -4.01 -20.27 -12.77
N ALA A 130 -4.62 -19.90 -11.66
CA ALA A 130 -4.04 -19.02 -10.66
C ALA A 130 -3.29 -19.85 -9.61
N VAL A 131 -2.48 -19.20 -8.78
CA VAL A 131 -1.81 -19.86 -7.64
C VAL A 131 -2.30 -19.24 -6.33
N ARG A 132 -2.64 -20.11 -5.38
CA ARG A 132 -3.08 -19.73 -4.05
C ARG A 132 -2.22 -20.35 -2.97
N VAL A 133 -1.99 -19.62 -1.90
CA VAL A 133 -1.32 -20.13 -0.70
C VAL A 133 -2.26 -21.06 0.06
N ARG A 134 -1.72 -22.13 0.65
CA ARG A 134 -2.43 -22.98 1.62
C ARG A 134 -2.41 -22.30 2.97
N VAL A 135 -3.52 -21.70 3.37
CA VAL A 135 -3.60 -21.00 4.66
C VAL A 135 -4.00 -21.98 5.76
N GLU A 136 -3.26 -21.95 6.87
CA GLU A 136 -3.59 -22.71 8.06
C GLU A 136 -4.50 -21.88 9.01
N PRO A 137 -5.35 -22.53 9.83
CA PRO A 137 -6.28 -21.85 10.73
C PRO A 137 -5.59 -21.31 11.99
N THR A 138 -4.48 -20.61 11.79
CA THR A 138 -3.71 -19.97 12.86
C THR A 138 -4.03 -18.48 12.99
N LEU A 139 -3.75 -17.92 14.16
CA LEU A 139 -3.86 -16.48 14.40
C LEU A 139 -2.53 -15.81 14.13
N VAL A 140 -2.56 -14.79 13.30
CA VAL A 140 -1.43 -13.88 13.09
C VAL A 140 -1.54 -12.76 14.13
N ARG A 141 -0.46 -12.58 14.91
CA ARG A 141 -0.37 -11.52 15.92
C ARG A 141 0.78 -10.60 15.59
N PHE A 142 0.54 -9.30 15.60
CA PHE A 142 1.58 -8.31 15.40
C PHE A 142 1.23 -7.02 16.17
N ARG A 143 2.23 -6.16 16.32
CA ARG A 143 2.02 -4.82 16.87
C ARG A 143 2.25 -3.80 15.76
N ASP A 144 1.22 -3.07 15.42
CA ASP A 144 1.34 -1.89 14.58
C ASP A 144 1.80 -0.68 15.42
N GLY A 145 2.68 0.14 14.87
CA GLY A 145 3.25 1.27 15.59
C GLY A 145 2.24 2.37 15.93
N LEU A 146 1.10 2.42 15.22
CA LEU A 146 0.03 3.41 15.42
C LEU A 146 -1.27 2.79 15.91
N GLN A 147 -1.63 1.61 15.42
CA GLN A 147 -2.91 0.97 15.72
C GLN A 147 -2.81 -0.06 16.85
N GLY A 148 -1.62 -0.20 17.46
CA GLY A 148 -1.40 -1.06 18.62
C GLY A 148 -1.39 -2.57 18.30
N PRO A 149 -1.75 -3.43 19.27
CA PRO A 149 -1.75 -4.89 19.08
C PRO A 149 -2.92 -5.31 18.19
N ILE A 150 -2.61 -6.14 17.18
CA ILE A 150 -3.56 -6.67 16.22
C ILE A 150 -3.51 -8.20 16.25
N GLU A 151 -4.67 -8.81 16.23
CA GLU A 151 -4.85 -10.24 16.07
C GLU A 151 -5.82 -10.49 14.90
N ALA A 152 -5.45 -11.35 13.96
CA ALA A 152 -6.25 -11.64 12.77
C ALA A 152 -6.12 -13.10 12.34
N SER A 153 -7.19 -13.67 11.80
CA SER A 153 -7.19 -14.99 11.18
C SER A 153 -7.28 -14.84 9.67
N VAL A 154 -6.17 -15.07 8.96
CA VAL A 154 -6.15 -15.06 7.49
C VAL A 154 -7.10 -16.12 6.92
N ALA A 155 -7.18 -17.29 7.56
CA ALA A 155 -8.10 -18.36 7.16
C ALA A 155 -9.57 -17.94 7.26
N ALA A 156 -9.94 -17.12 8.23
CA ALA A 156 -11.31 -16.66 8.41
C ALA A 156 -11.68 -15.51 7.46
N THR A 157 -10.75 -14.61 7.16
CA THR A 157 -11.00 -13.42 6.33
C THR A 157 -10.82 -13.67 4.83
N GLU A 158 -9.70 -14.26 4.43
CA GLU A 158 -9.32 -14.45 3.03
C GLU A 158 -9.43 -15.92 2.57
N GLY A 159 -9.24 -16.87 3.50
CA GLY A 159 -9.00 -18.27 3.12
C GLY A 159 -7.67 -18.42 2.40
N ASP A 160 -7.59 -19.37 1.46
CA ASP A 160 -6.41 -19.57 0.62
C ASP A 160 -6.28 -18.40 -0.36
N TYR A 161 -5.49 -17.38 -0.01
CA TYR A 161 -5.38 -16.14 -0.78
C TYR A 161 -4.55 -16.30 -2.06
N LEU A 162 -4.84 -15.43 -3.02
CA LEU A 162 -4.21 -15.40 -4.34
C LEU A 162 -2.80 -14.79 -4.25
N ILE A 163 -1.81 -15.45 -4.86
CA ILE A 163 -0.44 -14.92 -5.03
C ILE A 163 -0.03 -14.75 -6.49
N PHE A 164 -0.65 -15.50 -7.41
CA PHE A 164 -0.37 -15.37 -8.84
C PHE A 164 -1.64 -15.51 -9.66
N ARG A 165 -1.84 -14.61 -10.60
CA ARG A 165 -3.05 -14.49 -11.42
C ARG A 165 -2.99 -15.44 -12.62
N ARG A 166 -4.17 -15.74 -13.21
CA ARG A 166 -4.27 -16.56 -14.42
C ARG A 166 -3.64 -15.94 -15.66
N ASP A 167 -3.58 -14.62 -15.68
CA ASP A 167 -2.97 -13.85 -16.78
C ASP A 167 -1.45 -13.81 -16.72
N GLY A 168 -0.84 -14.53 -15.77
CA GLY A 168 0.61 -14.64 -15.63
C GLY A 168 1.26 -13.49 -14.87
N LEU A 169 0.46 -12.67 -14.17
CA LEU A 169 0.94 -11.56 -13.35
C LEU A 169 0.87 -11.90 -11.86
N PRO A 170 1.77 -11.34 -11.03
CA PRO A 170 1.72 -11.52 -9.59
C PRO A 170 0.46 -10.86 -9.01
N ALA A 171 -0.04 -11.41 -7.91
CA ALA A 171 -1.00 -10.70 -7.09
C ALA A 171 -0.27 -9.71 -6.15
N TYR A 172 -0.99 -8.69 -5.70
CA TYR A 172 -0.49 -7.62 -4.84
C TYR A 172 0.35 -8.12 -3.65
N HIS A 173 -0.15 -9.11 -2.91
CA HIS A 173 0.54 -9.62 -1.72
C HIS A 173 1.93 -10.17 -2.02
N LEU A 174 2.08 -10.93 -3.11
CA LEU A 174 3.37 -11.51 -3.48
C LEU A 174 4.37 -10.44 -3.89
N ALA A 175 3.94 -9.53 -4.77
CA ALA A 175 4.81 -8.49 -5.29
C ALA A 175 5.32 -7.57 -4.17
N VAL A 176 4.44 -7.11 -3.29
CA VAL A 176 4.82 -6.22 -2.18
C VAL A 176 5.79 -6.91 -1.21
N VAL A 177 5.50 -8.14 -0.78
CA VAL A 177 6.33 -8.86 0.19
C VAL A 177 7.74 -9.11 -0.37
N LEU A 178 7.82 -9.58 -1.61
CA LEU A 178 9.12 -9.87 -2.23
C LEU A 178 9.94 -8.61 -2.50
N ASP A 179 9.29 -7.51 -2.88
CA ASP A 179 10.00 -6.28 -3.22
C ASP A 179 10.36 -5.45 -1.99
N ASP A 180 9.57 -5.46 -0.92
CA ASP A 180 9.98 -4.89 0.36
C ASP A 180 11.25 -5.60 0.86
N ALA A 181 11.32 -6.94 0.78
CA ALA A 181 12.51 -7.71 1.12
C ALA A 181 13.70 -7.42 0.19
N PHE A 182 13.48 -7.38 -1.13
CA PHE A 182 14.52 -7.10 -2.12
C PHE A 182 15.16 -5.73 -1.93
N GLN A 183 14.35 -4.72 -1.62
CA GLN A 183 14.82 -3.35 -1.38
C GLN A 183 15.41 -3.17 0.03
N GLY A 184 15.31 -4.17 0.92
CA GLY A 184 15.76 -4.08 2.30
C GLY A 184 14.90 -3.16 3.15
N VAL A 185 13.62 -3.02 2.83
CA VAL A 185 12.67 -2.19 3.59
C VAL A 185 12.46 -2.79 4.97
N ASP A 186 12.81 -2.05 6.00
CA ASP A 186 12.63 -2.44 7.40
C ASP A 186 11.44 -1.74 8.09
N THR A 187 10.88 -0.72 7.43
CA THR A 187 9.77 0.04 7.98
C THR A 187 8.77 0.42 6.88
N VAL A 188 7.52 0.06 7.11
CA VAL A 188 6.39 0.29 6.21
C VAL A 188 5.42 1.29 6.82
N VAL A 189 5.41 2.52 6.32
CA VAL A 189 4.38 3.52 6.61
C VAL A 189 3.40 3.55 5.45
N ARG A 190 2.10 3.25 5.71
CA ARG A 190 1.05 3.19 4.68
C ARG A 190 -0.34 3.49 5.24
N GLY A 191 -1.34 3.63 4.41
CA GLY A 191 -2.70 3.93 4.85
C GLY A 191 -3.36 2.82 5.67
N ALA A 192 -4.18 3.20 6.65
CA ALA A 192 -4.88 2.28 7.56
C ALA A 192 -5.92 1.39 6.87
N ASP A 193 -6.31 1.69 5.63
CA ASP A 193 -7.14 0.81 4.80
C ASP A 193 -6.43 -0.51 4.44
N LEU A 194 -5.11 -0.56 4.55
CA LEU A 194 -4.29 -1.76 4.33
C LEU A 194 -3.95 -2.52 5.64
N LEU A 195 -4.48 -2.10 6.79
CA LEU A 195 -4.19 -2.74 8.08
C LEU A 195 -4.56 -4.23 8.09
N ALA A 196 -5.74 -4.57 7.59
CA ALA A 196 -6.18 -5.97 7.49
C ALA A 196 -5.29 -6.83 6.55
N THR A 197 -4.72 -6.21 5.53
CA THR A 197 -3.82 -6.84 4.57
C THR A 197 -2.49 -7.26 5.21
N THR A 198 -2.09 -6.62 6.30
CA THR A 198 -0.82 -6.90 6.99
C THR A 198 -0.73 -8.34 7.48
N ALA A 199 -1.83 -8.90 7.97
CA ALA A 199 -1.84 -10.30 8.41
C ALA A 199 -1.54 -11.28 7.27
N VAL A 200 -2.02 -10.99 6.05
CA VAL A 200 -1.71 -11.78 4.84
C VAL A 200 -0.23 -11.64 4.46
N HIS A 201 0.32 -10.43 4.57
CA HIS A 201 1.75 -10.20 4.30
C HIS A 201 2.64 -10.96 5.30
N LEU A 202 2.29 -10.94 6.58
CA LEU A 202 3.03 -11.66 7.63
C LEU A 202 2.97 -13.18 7.43
N ASP A 203 1.79 -13.75 7.11
CA ASP A 203 1.66 -15.17 6.76
C ASP A 203 2.53 -15.53 5.53
N LEU A 204 2.57 -14.67 4.52
CA LEU A 204 3.38 -14.91 3.33
C LEU A 204 4.88 -14.76 3.61
N GLN A 205 5.29 -13.77 4.41
CA GLN A 205 6.67 -13.57 4.84
C GLN A 205 7.21 -14.78 5.61
N GLU A 206 6.44 -15.30 6.56
CA GLU A 206 6.78 -16.52 7.29
C GLU A 206 7.03 -17.71 6.35
N ARG A 207 6.14 -17.93 5.37
CA ARG A 207 6.27 -19.01 4.37
C ARG A 207 7.46 -18.84 3.46
N LEU A 208 7.87 -17.63 3.19
CA LEU A 208 9.02 -17.30 2.34
C LEU A 208 10.33 -17.18 3.13
N GLY A 209 10.29 -17.25 4.47
CA GLY A 209 11.44 -17.03 5.33
C GLY A 209 11.96 -15.60 5.29
N ILE A 210 11.07 -14.64 5.08
CA ILE A 210 11.36 -13.20 5.03
C ILE A 210 11.08 -12.59 6.39
N GLU A 211 12.05 -11.85 6.94
CA GLU A 211 11.87 -11.09 8.17
C GLU A 211 10.86 -9.94 7.96
N PRO A 212 9.82 -9.84 8.81
CA PRO A 212 8.81 -8.79 8.65
C PRO A 212 9.36 -7.39 8.95
N PRO A 213 9.01 -6.35 8.16
CA PRO A 213 9.27 -4.97 8.51
C PRO A 213 8.38 -4.50 9.66
N ARG A 214 8.73 -3.39 10.29
CA ARG A 214 7.84 -2.67 11.21
C ARG A 214 6.73 -1.99 10.43
N TYR A 215 5.50 -2.09 10.90
CA TYR A 215 4.33 -1.48 10.25
C TYR A 215 3.78 -0.29 11.03
N PHE A 216 3.43 0.77 10.29
CA PHE A 216 2.77 1.97 10.81
C PHE A 216 1.63 2.35 9.86
N HIS A 217 0.40 2.16 10.30
CA HIS A 217 -0.79 2.45 9.49
C HIS A 217 -1.34 3.83 9.82
N VAL A 218 -0.97 4.82 8.98
CA VAL A 218 -1.42 6.21 9.11
C VAL A 218 -2.88 6.36 8.71
N PRO A 219 -3.59 7.36 9.28
CA PRO A 219 -4.98 7.60 8.93
C PRO A 219 -5.19 7.83 7.43
N ILE A 220 -6.31 7.31 6.89
CA ILE A 220 -6.77 7.64 5.55
C ILE A 220 -7.66 8.86 5.56
N LEU A 221 -7.68 9.62 4.46
CA LEU A 221 -8.63 10.71 4.30
C LEU A 221 -9.99 10.15 3.86
N VAL A 222 -11.05 10.65 4.51
CA VAL A 222 -12.43 10.30 4.19
C VAL A 222 -13.24 11.56 3.88
N ASP A 223 -14.30 11.43 3.06
CA ASP A 223 -15.25 12.49 2.78
C ASP A 223 -16.23 12.67 3.96
N GLY A 224 -17.14 13.64 3.85
CA GLY A 224 -18.16 13.92 4.87
C GLY A 224 -19.11 12.73 5.16
N SER A 225 -19.15 11.72 4.29
CA SER A 225 -19.92 10.47 4.48
C SER A 225 -19.08 9.31 5.06
N GLY A 226 -17.81 9.54 5.39
CA GLY A 226 -16.89 8.52 5.88
C GLY A 226 -16.30 7.60 4.81
N ARG A 227 -16.52 7.89 3.51
CA ARG A 227 -15.93 7.10 2.41
C ARG A 227 -14.51 7.59 2.13
N LYS A 228 -13.60 6.63 1.90
CA LYS A 228 -12.21 6.94 1.57
C LYS A 228 -12.12 7.88 0.36
N LEU A 229 -11.35 8.96 0.51
CA LEU A 229 -10.94 9.79 -0.62
C LEU A 229 -9.99 8.99 -1.52
N SER A 230 -10.46 8.69 -2.71
CA SER A 230 -9.72 7.92 -3.70
C SER A 230 -10.05 8.42 -5.11
N LYS A 231 -9.27 7.99 -6.09
CA LYS A 231 -9.55 8.26 -7.51
C LYS A 231 -10.97 7.79 -7.91
N GLN A 232 -11.44 6.67 -7.36
CA GLN A 232 -12.78 6.12 -7.63
C GLN A 232 -13.90 6.95 -7.01
N THR A 233 -13.63 7.67 -5.93
CA THR A 233 -14.59 8.60 -5.30
C THR A 233 -14.47 10.04 -5.81
N GLY A 234 -13.71 10.27 -6.90
CA GLY A 234 -13.59 11.58 -7.55
C GLY A 234 -12.66 12.56 -6.83
N ALA A 235 -11.73 12.09 -6.00
CA ALA A 235 -10.76 12.96 -5.36
C ALA A 235 -9.93 13.73 -6.41
N ALA A 236 -9.85 15.06 -6.26
CA ALA A 236 -9.11 15.92 -7.18
C ALA A 236 -7.62 15.59 -7.18
N PRO A 237 -6.95 15.61 -8.35
CA PRO A 237 -5.50 15.50 -8.43
C PRO A 237 -4.81 16.68 -7.73
N VAL A 238 -3.69 16.42 -7.07
CA VAL A 238 -2.87 17.51 -6.49
C VAL A 238 -2.05 18.28 -7.53
N GLY A 239 -1.96 17.75 -8.75
CA GLY A 239 -1.19 18.32 -9.84
C GLY A 239 0.32 18.04 -9.75
N THR A 240 1.03 18.42 -10.81
CA THR A 240 2.49 18.20 -10.97
C THR A 240 3.31 19.48 -10.73
N ARG A 241 2.75 20.44 -10.00
CA ARG A 241 3.42 21.68 -9.58
C ARG A 241 3.31 21.82 -8.08
N TYR A 242 4.39 22.31 -7.46
CA TYR A 242 4.37 22.61 -6.03
C TYR A 242 3.28 23.61 -5.68
N SER A 243 2.58 23.32 -4.59
CA SER A 243 1.58 24.22 -3.98
C SER A 243 1.83 24.27 -2.49
N ALA A 244 2.29 25.41 -1.98
CA ALA A 244 2.49 25.63 -0.56
C ALA A 244 1.20 25.42 0.25
N ALA A 245 0.05 25.78 -0.32
CA ALA A 245 -1.25 25.57 0.33
C ALA A 245 -1.58 24.07 0.49
N ILE A 246 -1.35 23.26 -0.55
CA ILE A 246 -1.54 21.79 -0.47
C ILE A 246 -0.53 21.18 0.50
N ALA A 247 0.73 21.60 0.47
CA ALA A 247 1.76 21.10 1.38
C ALA A 247 1.42 21.42 2.85
N ALA A 248 1.01 22.65 3.13
CA ALA A 248 0.55 23.05 4.46
C ALA A 248 -0.71 22.27 4.91
N GLN A 249 -1.68 22.04 3.99
CA GLN A 249 -2.85 21.21 4.27
C GLN A 249 -2.44 19.78 4.63
N VAL A 250 -1.51 19.17 3.90
CA VAL A 250 -0.98 17.83 4.20
C VAL A 250 -0.36 17.80 5.59
N LEU A 251 0.46 18.82 5.95
CA LEU A 251 1.06 18.90 7.28
C LEU A 251 0.00 19.04 8.37
N GLY A 252 -1.01 19.88 8.18
CA GLY A 252 -2.13 20.01 9.12
C GLY A 252 -2.89 18.69 9.33
N ILE A 253 -3.11 17.91 8.28
CA ILE A 253 -3.71 16.56 8.36
C ILE A 253 -2.83 15.63 9.19
N LEU A 254 -1.51 15.76 9.08
CA LEU A 254 -0.53 14.97 9.82
C LEU A 254 -0.26 15.49 11.24
N GLY A 255 -1.01 16.51 11.70
CA GLY A 255 -0.87 17.08 13.06
C GLY A 255 0.24 18.11 13.21
N LEU A 256 0.82 18.57 12.11
CA LEU A 256 1.84 19.62 12.09
C LEU A 256 1.22 20.97 11.73
N ASP A 257 1.49 21.99 12.53
CA ASP A 257 1.04 23.37 12.28
C ASP A 257 2.26 24.28 11.97
N PRO A 258 2.62 24.42 10.68
CA PRO A 258 3.76 25.27 10.32
C PRO A 258 3.48 26.74 10.65
N PRO A 259 4.47 27.47 11.21
CA PRO A 259 4.30 28.86 11.57
C PRO A 259 3.96 29.71 10.35
N ARG A 260 3.23 30.82 10.57
CA ARG A 260 2.78 31.73 9.49
C ARG A 260 3.94 32.26 8.64
N ALA A 261 5.13 32.36 9.18
CA ALA A 261 6.34 32.74 8.44
C ALA A 261 6.68 31.79 7.29
N LEU A 262 6.24 30.54 7.38
CA LEU A 262 6.38 29.52 6.32
C LEU A 262 5.19 29.50 5.36
N ALA A 263 4.21 30.36 5.51
CA ALA A 263 3.11 30.49 4.56
C ALA A 263 3.67 30.96 3.21
N GLY A 264 3.57 30.10 2.19
CA GLY A 264 4.18 30.35 0.88
C GLY A 264 5.66 29.97 0.75
N ALA A 265 6.25 29.36 1.78
CA ALA A 265 7.62 28.83 1.72
C ALA A 265 7.79 27.78 0.62
N GLY A 266 9.03 27.64 0.13
CA GLY A 266 9.40 26.56 -0.78
C GLY A 266 9.35 25.18 -0.10
N ALA A 267 9.32 24.13 -0.90
CA ALA A 267 9.25 22.76 -0.39
C ALA A 267 10.37 22.45 0.62
N ALA A 268 11.61 22.86 0.32
CA ALA A 268 12.77 22.56 1.17
C ALA A 268 12.65 23.14 2.59
N GLU A 269 12.23 24.39 2.73
CA GLU A 269 12.03 25.03 4.05
C GLU A 269 10.90 24.36 4.83
N LEU A 270 9.79 24.06 4.13
CA LEU A 270 8.63 23.45 4.76
C LEU A 270 8.95 22.04 5.26
N TRP A 271 9.65 21.25 4.44
CA TRP A 271 10.04 19.89 4.85
C TRP A 271 11.11 19.89 5.94
N SER A 272 12.05 20.84 5.96
CA SER A 272 13.01 20.99 7.07
C SER A 272 12.30 21.21 8.39
N PHE A 273 11.33 22.13 8.45
CA PHE A 273 10.47 22.32 9.61
C PHE A 273 9.71 21.03 9.96
N ALA A 274 9.09 20.40 8.97
CA ALA A 274 8.29 19.21 9.21
C ALA A 274 9.10 18.02 9.75
N ILE A 275 10.31 17.78 9.24
CA ILE A 275 11.21 16.72 9.71
C ILE A 275 11.60 16.94 11.17
N GLU A 276 11.95 18.17 11.54
CA GLU A 276 12.32 18.52 12.91
C GLU A 276 11.18 18.31 13.91
N HIS A 277 9.96 18.67 13.49
CA HIS A 277 8.77 18.63 14.35
C HIS A 277 7.94 17.35 14.20
N TRP A 278 8.34 16.43 13.32
CA TRP A 278 7.59 15.20 13.08
C TRP A 278 7.43 14.35 14.35
N ARG A 279 6.21 13.96 14.64
CA ARG A 279 5.86 13.07 15.75
C ARG A 279 4.81 12.10 15.29
N ILE A 280 5.21 10.95 14.72
CA ILE A 280 4.26 9.95 14.20
C ILE A 280 3.29 9.48 15.29
N ALA A 281 3.70 9.53 16.56
CA ALA A 281 2.87 9.14 17.71
C ALA A 281 1.60 10.00 17.87
N GLU A 282 1.53 11.18 17.30
CA GLU A 282 0.31 12.01 17.31
C GLU A 282 -0.83 11.43 16.46
N LEU A 283 -0.51 10.44 15.63
CA LEU A 283 -1.46 9.72 14.78
C LEU A 283 -1.96 8.41 15.42
N ILE A 284 -1.57 8.12 16.67
CA ILE A 284 -1.95 6.89 17.38
C ILE A 284 -3.47 6.71 17.40
N GLU A 285 -3.93 5.48 17.14
CA GLU A 285 -5.33 5.04 17.14
C GLU A 285 -6.25 5.77 16.17
N ARG A 286 -5.72 6.66 15.33
CA ARG A 286 -6.50 7.31 14.26
C ARG A 286 -6.48 6.44 13.01
N ARG A 287 -7.66 5.97 12.58
CA ARG A 287 -7.79 5.20 11.33
C ARG A 287 -8.23 6.05 10.15
N SER A 288 -8.92 7.15 10.41
CA SER A 288 -9.38 8.07 9.38
C SER A 288 -9.42 9.52 9.87
N ILE A 289 -9.28 10.45 8.95
CA ILE A 289 -9.39 11.89 9.18
C ILE A 289 -10.36 12.43 8.13
N HIS A 290 -11.37 13.22 8.56
CA HIS A 290 -12.27 13.88 7.63
C HIS A 290 -11.54 14.98 6.85
N SER A 291 -11.64 14.93 5.53
CA SER A 291 -11.14 16.01 4.69
C SER A 291 -12.03 17.24 4.85
N LEU A 292 -11.41 18.40 4.98
CA LEU A 292 -12.11 19.69 4.98
C LEU A 292 -12.51 20.14 3.56
N GLU A 293 -12.37 19.31 2.53
CA GLU A 293 -12.88 19.63 1.20
C GLU A 293 -14.40 19.78 1.26
N PRO A 294 -14.95 20.89 0.73
CA PRO A 294 -16.40 21.05 0.63
C PRO A 294 -16.95 19.90 -0.22
N ASP A 295 -17.98 19.26 0.28
CA ASP A 295 -18.75 18.22 -0.42
C ASP A 295 -19.26 18.76 -1.77
N ARG A 296 -18.53 18.48 -2.85
CA ARG A 296 -18.92 18.87 -4.22
C ARG A 296 -20.11 18.05 -4.75
N SER A 297 -20.66 17.11 -3.97
CA SER A 297 -21.88 16.36 -4.34
C SER A 297 -23.16 17.19 -4.19
N ARG A 298 -23.10 18.36 -3.50
CA ARG A 298 -24.18 19.33 -3.47
C ARG A 298 -23.94 20.31 -4.62
N GLY A 299 -24.57 20.04 -5.76
CA GLY A 299 -24.67 21.01 -6.86
C GLY A 299 -25.19 22.37 -6.38
N PRO A 300 -24.93 23.45 -7.14
CA PRO A 300 -25.43 24.75 -6.76
C PRO A 300 -26.98 24.71 -6.66
N THR A 301 -27.48 25.09 -5.49
CA THR A 301 -28.90 25.33 -5.26
C THR A 301 -29.40 26.50 -6.12
#